data_359fc6cb69c7a48afe6d8152ad319e0b
#
_entry.id   359fc6cb69c7a48afe6d8152ad319e0b
#
_cell.length_a   1.000
_cell.length_b   1.000
_cell.length_c   1.000
_cell.angle_alpha   90.00
_cell.angle_beta   90.00
_cell.angle_gamma   90.00
#
_symmetry.space_group_name_H-M   'P 1'
#
loop_
_entity.id
_entity.type
_entity.pdbx_description
1 polymer ?
#
loop_
_entity_poly.entity_id
_entity_poly.type
_entity_poly.pdbx_seq_one_letter_code
_entity_poly.pdbx_strand_id
1 'polypeptide(L)'
;MDYSNSQSIPFESVDYNHGLKLAKGLLKVSGDGIELEYREQDSFVGVIKSDLRTIHIPYEDLEAIEFEKGWFSAKILLKTSSMALLEKLPGNEQGICTLKVKRRHREEAKNTSSKARIALSEQKLDQLENGDADQ
;
A
#
# COMPACT_ATOMS: atom_id res chain seq x y z
N MET A 1 -10.16 16.20 -10.36
CA MET A 1 -10.55 14.79 -10.22
C MET A 1 -11.11 14.57 -8.81
N ASP A 2 -12.24 13.94 -8.74
CA ASP A 2 -12.91 13.71 -7.47
C ASP A 2 -12.47 12.38 -6.85
N TYR A 3 -11.76 12.46 -5.72
CA TYR A 3 -11.32 11.26 -4.99
C TYR A 3 -12.34 10.77 -3.97
N SER A 4 -13.49 11.44 -3.87
CA SER A 4 -14.53 11.03 -2.92
C SER A 4 -15.10 9.65 -3.24
N ASN A 5 -14.97 9.20 -4.49
CA ASN A 5 -15.41 7.90 -4.94
C ASN A 5 -14.28 6.88 -5.04
N SER A 6 -13.09 7.19 -4.48
CA SER A 6 -11.98 6.24 -4.53
C SER A 6 -12.34 5.00 -3.70
N GLN A 7 -12.11 3.85 -4.29
CA GLN A 7 -12.43 2.58 -3.65
C GLN A 7 -11.39 2.23 -2.61
N SER A 8 -11.86 1.62 -1.53
CA SER A 8 -11.00 1.02 -0.53
C SER A 8 -10.79 -0.44 -0.90
N ILE A 9 -9.54 -0.86 -1.00
CA ILE A 9 -9.20 -2.22 -1.41
C ILE A 9 -8.83 -3.03 -0.17
N PRO A 10 -9.60 -4.05 0.18
CA PRO A 10 -9.24 -4.93 1.30
C PRO A 10 -7.97 -5.69 0.99
N PHE A 11 -7.06 -5.75 1.97
CA PHE A 11 -5.80 -6.44 1.82
C PHE A 11 -5.42 -7.22 3.08
N GLU A 12 -4.47 -8.14 2.90
CA GLU A 12 -3.79 -8.82 3.98
C GLU A 12 -2.29 -8.74 3.75
N SER A 13 -1.54 -8.55 4.84
CA SER A 13 -0.08 -8.60 4.81
C SER A 13 0.37 -9.52 5.93
N VAL A 14 1.16 -10.55 5.59
CA VAL A 14 1.52 -11.62 6.53
C VAL A 14 2.99 -11.57 6.85
N ASP A 15 3.33 -11.61 8.14
CA ASP A 15 4.69 -11.73 8.61
C ASP A 15 4.99 -13.20 8.95
N TYR A 16 5.62 -13.89 8.03
CA TYR A 16 5.99 -15.28 8.21
C TYR A 16 7.20 -15.48 9.12
N ASN A 17 7.97 -14.44 9.33
CA ASN A 17 9.24 -14.56 10.06
C ASN A 17 9.08 -14.36 11.57
N HIS A 18 8.02 -13.70 12.00
CA HIS A 18 7.84 -13.28 13.38
C HIS A 18 6.54 -13.80 14.01
N GLY A 19 6.29 -15.10 13.84
CA GLY A 19 5.16 -15.73 14.53
C GLY A 19 3.82 -15.58 13.83
N LEU A 20 3.85 -15.40 12.52
CA LEU A 20 2.64 -15.38 11.68
C LEU A 20 1.64 -14.30 12.08
N LYS A 21 2.15 -13.12 12.37
CA LYS A 21 1.29 -11.95 12.53
C LYS A 21 0.72 -11.56 11.17
N LEU A 22 -0.50 -11.07 11.19
CA LEU A 22 -1.23 -10.71 10.00
C LEU A 22 -1.80 -9.31 10.17
N ALA A 23 -1.66 -8.47 9.16
CA ALA A 23 -2.39 -7.22 9.09
C ALA A 23 -3.56 -7.41 8.13
N LYS A 24 -4.74 -7.01 8.55
CA LYS A 24 -5.92 -6.91 7.68
C LYS A 24 -6.40 -5.49 7.65
N GLY A 25 -6.64 -4.96 6.47
CA GLY A 25 -7.05 -3.59 6.37
C GLY A 25 -7.51 -3.18 4.99
N LEU A 26 -7.45 -1.87 4.77
CA LEU A 26 -7.90 -1.24 3.54
C LEU A 26 -6.80 -0.36 2.98
N LEU A 27 -6.57 -0.49 1.69
CA LEU A 27 -5.72 0.42 0.92
C LEU A 27 -6.60 1.48 0.31
N LYS A 28 -6.25 2.74 0.52
CA LYS A 28 -6.94 3.89 -0.05
C LYS A 28 -5.96 4.75 -0.82
N VAL A 29 -6.40 5.28 -1.95
CA VAL A 29 -5.60 6.18 -2.78
C VAL A 29 -6.23 7.55 -2.74
N SER A 30 -5.42 8.58 -2.48
CA SER A 30 -5.87 9.96 -2.44
C SER A 30 -5.02 10.82 -3.37
N GLY A 31 -5.30 12.13 -3.41
CA GLY A 31 -4.56 13.04 -4.26
C GLY A 31 -3.12 13.27 -3.83
N ASP A 32 -2.80 13.06 -2.56
CA ASP A 32 -1.47 13.33 -2.02
C ASP A 32 -0.67 12.08 -1.64
N GLY A 33 -1.29 10.90 -1.72
CA GLY A 33 -0.58 9.68 -1.38
C GLY A 33 -1.50 8.50 -1.25
N ILE A 34 -0.99 7.47 -0.59
CA ILE A 34 -1.77 6.29 -0.27
C ILE A 34 -1.88 6.14 1.24
N GLU A 35 -2.94 5.48 1.67
CA GLU A 35 -3.20 5.27 3.09
C GLU A 35 -3.54 3.82 3.33
N LEU A 36 -2.92 3.24 4.35
CA LEU A 36 -3.20 1.89 4.81
C LEU A 36 -3.83 1.97 6.20
N GLU A 37 -5.06 1.50 6.31
CA GLU A 37 -5.72 1.34 7.60
C GLU A 37 -5.77 -0.14 7.92
N TYR A 38 -5.28 -0.56 9.08
CA TYR A 38 -5.19 -1.98 9.36
C TYR A 38 -5.23 -2.28 10.85
N ARG A 39 -5.53 -3.54 11.15
CA ARG A 39 -5.40 -4.11 12.49
C ARG A 39 -4.53 -5.34 12.39
N GLU A 40 -3.74 -5.57 13.43
CA GLU A 40 -2.96 -6.79 13.54
C GLU A 40 -3.80 -7.88 14.18
N GLN A 41 -3.64 -9.09 13.69
CA GLN A 41 -4.29 -10.25 14.28
C GLN A 41 -3.38 -11.46 14.16
N ASP A 42 -3.67 -12.47 14.97
CA ASP A 42 -2.99 -13.73 14.90
C ASP A 42 -3.50 -14.51 13.69
N SER A 43 -2.60 -15.03 12.86
CA SER A 43 -2.99 -15.72 11.64
C SER A 43 -3.58 -17.10 11.87
N PHE A 44 -3.33 -17.70 13.06
CA PHE A 44 -3.88 -19.02 13.39
C PHE A 44 -5.30 -18.96 13.93
N VAL A 45 -5.53 -18.06 14.89
CA VAL A 45 -6.81 -18.00 15.58
C VAL A 45 -7.66 -16.80 15.18
N GLY A 46 -7.11 -15.88 14.41
CA GLY A 46 -7.85 -14.71 13.96
C GLY A 46 -8.18 -13.69 15.03
N VAL A 47 -7.51 -13.75 16.17
CA VAL A 47 -7.75 -12.82 17.28
C VAL A 47 -7.12 -11.47 16.94
N ILE A 48 -7.92 -10.40 17.06
CA ILE A 48 -7.44 -9.02 16.85
C ILE A 48 -6.52 -8.65 18.01
N LYS A 49 -5.29 -8.23 17.69
CA LYS A 49 -4.27 -7.92 18.67
C LYS A 49 -3.92 -6.46 18.78
N SER A 50 -4.45 -5.60 17.91
CA SER A 50 -4.16 -4.18 17.96
C SER A 50 -5.40 -3.36 17.70
N ASP A 51 -5.33 -2.08 18.08
CA ASP A 51 -6.29 -1.09 17.64
C ASP A 51 -6.10 -0.82 16.15
N LEU A 52 -7.02 -0.06 15.58
CA LEU A 52 -6.89 0.37 14.19
C LEU A 52 -5.68 1.28 14.06
N ARG A 53 -4.82 0.96 13.11
CA ARG A 53 -3.61 1.73 12.80
C ARG A 53 -3.72 2.29 11.40
N THR A 54 -3.11 3.44 11.19
CA THR A 54 -3.11 4.12 9.89
C THR A 54 -1.68 4.48 9.52
N ILE A 55 -1.30 4.16 8.29
CA ILE A 55 -0.03 4.58 7.68
C ILE A 55 -0.38 5.43 6.49
N HIS A 56 0.15 6.66 6.45
CA HIS A 56 0.01 7.54 5.30
C HIS A 56 1.37 7.61 4.58
N ILE A 57 1.37 7.32 3.28
CA ILE A 57 2.57 7.35 2.45
C ILE A 57 2.38 8.42 1.37
N PRO A 58 2.97 9.61 1.55
CA PRO A 58 2.93 10.63 0.49
C PRO A 58 3.61 10.11 -0.77
N TYR A 59 3.20 10.60 -1.94
CA TYR A 59 3.81 10.16 -3.20
C TYR A 59 5.31 10.48 -3.26
N GLU A 60 5.76 11.53 -2.57
CA GLU A 60 7.19 11.84 -2.50
C GLU A 60 8.00 10.77 -1.78
N ASP A 61 7.37 9.99 -0.91
CA ASP A 61 8.00 8.89 -0.16
C ASP A 61 7.71 7.53 -0.76
N LEU A 62 6.90 7.46 -1.79
CA LEU A 62 6.56 6.21 -2.47
C LEU A 62 7.47 6.05 -3.69
N GLU A 63 8.28 5.01 -3.69
CA GLU A 63 9.15 4.72 -4.84
C GLU A 63 8.43 3.95 -5.93
N ALA A 64 7.57 3.02 -5.54
CA ALA A 64 6.86 2.19 -6.51
C ALA A 64 5.59 1.61 -5.92
N ILE A 65 4.60 1.44 -6.77
CA ILE A 65 3.41 0.67 -6.50
C ILE A 65 3.14 -0.20 -7.72
N GLU A 66 3.06 -1.50 -7.53
CA GLU A 66 2.92 -2.46 -8.63
C GLU A 66 1.79 -3.44 -8.34
N PHE A 67 1.01 -3.74 -9.38
CA PHE A 67 -0.04 -4.73 -9.30
C PHE A 67 0.42 -6.00 -10.01
N GLU A 68 0.28 -7.13 -9.31
CA GLU A 68 0.56 -8.44 -9.88
C GLU A 68 -0.69 -9.31 -9.83
N LYS A 69 -1.10 -9.78 -11.01
CA LYS A 69 -2.24 -10.67 -11.12
C LYS A 69 -1.79 -12.11 -10.87
N GLY A 70 -2.38 -12.75 -9.86
CA GLY A 70 -2.16 -14.16 -9.60
C GLY A 70 -3.35 -15.00 -10.05
N TRP A 71 -3.19 -16.32 -9.99
CA TRP A 71 -4.25 -17.25 -10.37
C TRP A 71 -5.43 -17.20 -9.39
N PHE A 72 -5.14 -17.27 -8.10
CA PHE A 72 -6.17 -17.29 -7.04
C PHE A 72 -6.34 -15.96 -6.35
N SER A 73 -5.35 -15.11 -6.41
CA SER A 73 -5.35 -13.82 -5.74
C SER A 73 -4.50 -12.85 -6.53
N ALA A 74 -4.51 -11.59 -6.12
CA ALA A 74 -3.62 -10.59 -6.68
C ALA A 74 -2.74 -10.04 -5.56
N LYS A 75 -1.71 -9.30 -5.93
CA LYS A 75 -0.80 -8.66 -4.99
C LYS A 75 -0.56 -7.22 -5.43
N ILE A 76 -0.43 -6.35 -4.45
CA ILE A 76 0.05 -4.99 -4.67
C ILE A 76 1.36 -4.88 -3.91
N LEU A 77 2.44 -4.56 -4.63
CA LEU A 77 3.74 -4.33 -4.02
C LEU A 77 3.95 -2.84 -3.84
N LEU A 78 4.31 -2.47 -2.61
CA LEU A 78 4.63 -1.08 -2.26
C LEU A 78 6.10 -1.01 -1.89
N LYS A 79 6.80 -0.04 -2.47
CA LYS A 79 8.17 0.26 -2.09
C LYS A 79 8.25 1.72 -1.68
N THR A 80 8.76 1.96 -0.48
CA THR A 80 8.91 3.30 0.05
C THR A 80 10.39 3.69 0.12
N SER A 81 10.66 4.99 0.08
CA SER A 81 12.01 5.51 0.22
C SER A 81 12.51 5.45 1.67
N SER A 82 11.60 5.34 2.62
CA SER A 82 11.91 5.26 4.04
C SER A 82 11.41 3.95 4.64
N MET A 83 12.31 3.20 5.25
CA MET A 83 11.94 1.96 5.92
C MET A 83 11.05 2.22 7.14
N ALA A 84 11.17 3.40 7.74
CA ALA A 84 10.40 3.75 8.93
C ALA A 84 8.90 3.82 8.67
N LEU A 85 8.47 4.18 7.46
CA LEU A 85 7.06 4.31 7.14
C LEU A 85 6.29 2.99 7.28
N LEU A 86 6.91 1.87 6.93
CA LEU A 86 6.28 0.56 6.97
C LEU A 86 6.73 -0.28 8.16
N GLU A 87 7.47 0.30 9.08
CA GLU A 87 8.11 -0.44 10.17
C GLU A 87 7.12 -1.26 11.00
N LYS A 88 5.96 -0.74 11.26
CA LYS A 88 4.96 -1.40 12.10
C LYS A 88 4.03 -2.33 11.34
N LEU A 89 4.10 -2.33 10.02
CA LEU A 89 3.25 -3.20 9.22
C LEU A 89 3.82 -4.61 9.17
N PRO A 90 3.07 -5.63 9.64
CA PRO A 90 3.52 -7.01 9.49
C PRO A 90 3.79 -7.36 8.04
N GLY A 91 4.89 -8.07 7.81
CA GLY A 91 5.26 -8.51 6.45
C GLY A 91 6.09 -7.53 5.68
N ASN A 92 6.42 -6.37 6.25
CA ASN A 92 7.33 -5.47 5.56
C ASN A 92 8.76 -5.99 5.63
N GLU A 93 9.53 -5.76 4.56
CA GLU A 93 10.94 -6.08 4.51
C GLU A 93 11.69 -4.89 3.90
N GLN A 94 12.38 -4.14 4.74
CA GLN A 94 13.24 -3.04 4.29
C GLN A 94 12.53 -2.01 3.41
N GLY A 95 11.34 -1.61 3.82
CA GLY A 95 10.57 -0.60 3.10
C GLY A 95 9.76 -1.16 1.93
N ILE A 96 9.74 -2.47 1.77
CA ILE A 96 8.94 -3.14 0.74
C ILE A 96 7.88 -3.97 1.44
N CYS A 97 6.64 -3.87 0.99
CA CYS A 97 5.61 -4.76 1.49
C CYS A 97 4.73 -5.28 0.36
N THR A 98 4.16 -6.45 0.59
CA THR A 98 3.26 -7.11 -0.34
C THR A 98 1.89 -7.17 0.28
N LEU A 99 0.92 -6.55 -0.38
CA LEU A 99 -0.48 -6.57 0.04
C LEU A 99 -1.21 -7.62 -0.77
N LYS A 100 -1.70 -8.65 -0.11
CA LYS A 100 -2.45 -9.71 -0.77
C LYS A 100 -3.91 -9.29 -0.92
N VAL A 101 -4.45 -9.42 -2.12
CA VAL A 101 -5.82 -9.02 -2.46
C VAL A 101 -6.58 -10.25 -2.95
N LYS A 102 -7.78 -10.45 -2.42
CA LYS A 102 -8.62 -11.57 -2.85
C LYS A 102 -9.06 -11.39 -4.30
N ARG A 103 -9.26 -12.52 -4.97
CA ARG A 103 -9.63 -12.55 -6.39
C ARG A 103 -10.84 -11.66 -6.71
N ARG A 104 -11.85 -11.64 -5.84
CA ARG A 104 -13.05 -10.85 -6.07
C ARG A 104 -12.82 -9.33 -6.11
N HIS A 105 -11.68 -8.86 -5.56
CA HIS A 105 -11.30 -7.44 -5.55
C HIS A 105 -10.19 -7.12 -6.54
N ARG A 106 -9.83 -8.09 -7.37
CA ARG A 106 -8.66 -8.00 -8.25
C ARG A 106 -8.76 -6.86 -9.27
N GLU A 107 -9.93 -6.71 -9.89
CA GLU A 107 -10.13 -5.66 -10.89
C GLU A 107 -10.05 -4.27 -10.24
N GLU A 108 -10.67 -4.10 -9.09
CA GLU A 108 -10.62 -2.85 -8.34
C GLU A 108 -9.19 -2.52 -7.89
N ALA A 109 -8.46 -3.54 -7.46
CA ALA A 109 -7.06 -3.38 -7.05
C ALA A 109 -6.19 -2.93 -8.22
N LYS A 110 -6.42 -3.50 -9.40
CA LYS A 110 -5.71 -3.10 -10.61
C LYS A 110 -5.96 -1.64 -10.95
N ASN A 111 -7.22 -1.24 -10.93
CA ASN A 111 -7.62 0.13 -11.25
C ASN A 111 -7.07 1.12 -10.23
N THR A 112 -7.16 0.80 -8.96
CA THR A 112 -6.67 1.66 -7.88
C THR A 112 -5.15 1.81 -7.94
N SER A 113 -4.44 0.71 -8.20
CA SER A 113 -2.98 0.73 -8.37
C SER A 113 -2.57 1.59 -9.56
N SER A 114 -3.32 1.52 -10.66
CA SER A 114 -3.06 2.34 -11.85
C SER A 114 -3.22 3.83 -11.55
N LYS A 115 -4.25 4.20 -10.80
CA LYS A 115 -4.45 5.61 -10.39
C LYS A 115 -3.28 6.10 -9.55
N ALA A 116 -2.83 5.28 -8.60
CA ALA A 116 -1.70 5.64 -7.75
C ALA A 116 -0.41 5.76 -8.57
N ARG A 117 -0.19 4.88 -9.53
CA ARG A 117 0.99 4.94 -10.41
C ARG A 117 0.99 6.20 -11.25
N ILE A 118 -0.15 6.61 -11.77
CA ILE A 118 -0.27 7.85 -12.54
C ILE A 118 0.07 9.04 -11.66
N ALA A 119 -0.52 9.10 -10.46
CA ALA A 119 -0.25 10.19 -9.52
C ALA A 119 1.22 10.24 -9.13
N LEU A 120 1.82 9.06 -8.90
CA LEU A 120 3.24 8.96 -8.58
C LEU A 120 4.12 9.46 -9.73
N SER A 121 3.77 9.13 -10.96
CA SER A 121 4.50 9.59 -12.14
C SER A 121 4.41 11.10 -12.28
N GLU A 122 3.24 11.67 -12.06
CA GLU A 122 3.06 13.13 -12.10
C GLU A 122 3.89 13.83 -11.04
N GLN A 123 3.92 13.26 -9.83
CA GLN A 123 4.74 13.79 -8.73
C GLN A 123 6.22 13.79 -9.10
N LYS A 124 6.71 12.72 -9.69
CA LYS A 124 8.13 12.62 -10.08
C LYS A 124 8.49 13.58 -11.20
N LEU A 125 7.59 13.78 -12.15
CA LEU A 125 7.80 14.76 -13.22
C LEU A 125 7.85 16.16 -12.66
N ASP A 126 6.97 16.50 -11.74
CA ASP A 126 6.99 17.82 -11.09
C ASP A 126 8.29 18.05 -10.32
N GLN A 127 8.80 17.04 -9.64
CA GLN A 127 10.07 17.13 -8.93
C GLN A 127 11.23 17.38 -9.89
N LEU A 128 11.24 16.71 -11.03
CA LEU A 128 12.28 16.90 -12.04
C LEU A 128 12.26 18.30 -12.63
N GLU A 129 11.05 18.81 -12.95
CA GLU A 129 10.91 20.17 -13.48
C GLU A 129 11.35 21.22 -12.47
N ASN A 130 10.93 21.05 -11.20
CA ASN A 130 11.30 22.00 -10.14
C ASN A 130 12.78 21.91 -9.81
N GLY A 131 13.34 20.69 -9.83
CA GLY A 131 14.76 20.48 -9.58
C GLY A 131 15.63 21.15 -10.63
N ASP A 132 15.25 21.08 -11.90
CA ASP A 132 15.97 21.72 -12.99
C ASP A 132 15.91 23.25 -12.91
N ALA A 133 14.78 23.79 -12.41
CA ALA A 133 14.62 25.23 -12.26
C ALA A 133 15.50 25.81 -11.16
N ASP A 134 15.89 25.01 -10.17
CA ASP A 134 16.70 25.44 -9.05
C ASP A 134 18.20 25.39 -9.34
N GLN A 135 18.59 24.91 -10.50
CA GLN A 135 19.99 24.91 -10.94
C GLN A 135 20.25 26.13 -11.85
#